data_bdc3b1302e75101fa4cd2c1de42f4140
#
_entry.id   bdc3b1302e75101fa4cd2c1de42f4140
#
_cell.length_a   1.000
_cell.length_b   1.000
_cell.length_c   1.000
_cell.angle_alpha   90.00
_cell.angle_beta   90.00
_cell.angle_gamma   90.00
#
_symmetry.space_group_name_H-M   'P 1'
#
loop_
_entity.id
_entity.type
_entity.pdbx_description
1 polymer ?
#
loop_
_entity_poly.entity_id
_entity_poly.type
_entity_poly.pdbx_seq_one_letter_code
_entity_poly.pdbx_strand_id
1 'polypeptide(L)'
;MQAPASFRVTADDTTGALETAAACADAGHAARAVHHTGRLDRSEGVAGVVVVDLRSRHLRPEVAAARLRDVVARTGATQAHKIDSTLRGNWPVEVATLVSLGRQVLLVPAFPRAGRTCVGGVVLVAGVPVHETAFGRDPRRAVRSSRPADLLGDAALPAVPPVDVAEVAGVAGARTAVEAGVPVVIGDASSDDHLASYAALARSRPDVVIVGPAAVVAAAAGEATTRVPRARPTGSRAIVVSASRHPAALGQLAGVRARGIEVVEPPVDARADDADRVLARLAHDAHRSLAADPRIDVLFVIGGDTAAAVLGEAEVDVDGTLDVGVAHGEVVLDGRRLRLITKPGGFGSADTVTDVLDQVLR
;
A
#
# COMPACT_ATOMS: atom_id res chain seq x y z
N MET A 1 -13.32 30.81 4.74
CA MET A 1 -12.04 30.06 4.75
C MET A 1 -12.34 28.68 4.19
N GLN A 2 -11.87 28.35 2.99
CA GLN A 2 -11.98 26.99 2.47
C GLN A 2 -11.16 26.06 3.37
N ALA A 3 -11.72 24.92 3.78
CA ALA A 3 -10.97 23.90 4.47
C ALA A 3 -9.76 23.48 3.62
N PRO A 4 -8.57 23.25 4.20
CA PRO A 4 -7.42 22.83 3.42
C PRO A 4 -7.76 21.52 2.72
N ALA A 5 -7.48 21.48 1.41
CA ALA A 5 -7.76 20.30 0.60
C ALA A 5 -6.95 19.08 1.12
N SER A 6 -7.63 17.97 1.38
CA SER A 6 -6.96 16.73 1.77
C SER A 6 -6.21 16.14 0.58
N PHE A 7 -4.98 15.63 0.79
CA PHE A 7 -4.26 14.86 -0.21
C PHE A 7 -4.86 13.44 -0.27
N ARG A 8 -5.40 13.09 -1.42
CA ARG A 8 -6.11 11.83 -1.63
C ARG A 8 -5.30 10.85 -2.44
N VAL A 9 -5.23 9.63 -1.93
CA VAL A 9 -4.50 8.52 -2.53
C VAL A 9 -5.44 7.34 -2.70
N THR A 10 -5.35 6.63 -3.81
CA THR A 10 -5.92 5.30 -3.97
C THR A 10 -4.81 4.26 -3.85
N ALA A 11 -5.09 3.09 -3.28
CA ALA A 11 -4.11 2.00 -3.12
C ALA A 11 -4.72 0.66 -3.53
N ASP A 12 -3.92 -0.20 -4.14
CA ASP A 12 -4.36 -1.48 -4.68
C ASP A 12 -4.57 -2.55 -3.60
N ASP A 13 -3.96 -2.41 -2.41
CA ASP A 13 -4.12 -3.34 -1.29
C ASP A 13 -4.05 -2.67 0.09
N THR A 14 -4.54 -3.38 1.10
CA THR A 14 -4.69 -2.89 2.47
C THR A 14 -3.35 -2.55 3.13
N THR A 15 -2.31 -3.42 3.02
CA THR A 15 -1.00 -3.08 3.59
C THR A 15 -0.34 -1.91 2.88
N GLY A 16 -0.53 -1.79 1.56
CA GLY A 16 -0.05 -0.65 0.79
C GLY A 16 -0.75 0.65 1.19
N ALA A 17 -2.06 0.60 1.46
CA ALA A 17 -2.80 1.74 1.97
C ALA A 17 -2.27 2.19 3.34
N LEU A 18 -2.09 1.26 4.27
CA LEU A 18 -1.57 1.53 5.62
C LEU A 18 -0.11 2.01 5.60
N GLU A 19 0.76 1.38 4.79
CA GLU A 19 2.15 1.79 4.60
C GLU A 19 2.25 3.23 4.05
N THR A 20 1.40 3.57 3.08
CA THR A 20 1.36 4.92 2.50
C THR A 20 0.88 5.95 3.52
N ALA A 21 -0.20 5.64 4.24
CA ALA A 21 -0.70 6.51 5.30
C ALA A 21 0.35 6.70 6.40
N ALA A 22 1.09 5.64 6.78
CA ALA A 22 2.16 5.71 7.77
C ALA A 22 3.31 6.60 7.30
N ALA A 23 3.76 6.46 6.06
CA ALA A 23 4.81 7.32 5.49
C ALA A 23 4.38 8.79 5.43
N CYS A 24 3.10 9.07 5.16
CA CYS A 24 2.56 10.43 5.22
C CYS A 24 2.44 10.95 6.66
N ALA A 25 2.07 10.09 7.62
CA ALA A 25 2.08 10.46 9.04
C ALA A 25 3.51 10.77 9.50
N ASP A 26 4.51 10.04 9.00
CA ASP A 26 5.93 10.32 9.23
C ASP A 26 6.36 11.70 8.71
N ALA A 27 5.77 12.17 7.63
CA ALA A 27 5.93 13.53 7.12
C ALA A 27 5.13 14.59 7.91
N GLY A 28 4.43 14.19 8.98
CA GLY A 28 3.72 15.08 9.92
C GLY A 28 2.24 15.25 9.62
N HIS A 29 1.68 14.60 8.61
CA HIS A 29 0.26 14.68 8.30
C HIS A 29 -0.61 13.90 9.29
N ALA A 30 -1.84 14.35 9.51
CA ALA A 30 -2.91 13.46 9.93
C ALA A 30 -3.17 12.48 8.78
N ALA A 31 -3.12 11.18 9.04
CA ALA A 31 -3.23 10.18 7.98
C ALA A 31 -4.26 9.11 8.34
N ARG A 32 -5.09 8.74 7.38
CA ARG A 32 -6.14 7.74 7.55
C ARG A 32 -6.18 6.80 6.35
N ALA A 33 -6.36 5.51 6.62
CA ALA A 33 -6.70 4.53 5.61
C ALA A 33 -8.19 4.16 5.72
N VAL A 34 -8.89 4.18 4.58
CA VAL A 34 -10.33 3.92 4.51
C VAL A 34 -10.63 2.87 3.43
N HIS A 35 -11.62 2.03 3.65
CA HIS A 35 -12.09 1.09 2.64
C HIS A 35 -12.86 1.81 1.52
N HIS A 36 -12.80 1.32 0.29
CA HIS A 36 -13.43 1.95 -0.88
C HIS A 36 -14.96 2.09 -0.79
N THR A 37 -15.65 1.26 0.02
CA THR A 37 -17.08 1.40 0.31
C THR A 37 -17.35 2.34 1.47
N GLY A 38 -16.30 2.76 2.21
CA GLY A 38 -16.42 3.64 3.36
C GLY A 38 -16.95 5.02 3.02
N ARG A 39 -17.15 5.83 4.03
CA ARG A 39 -17.61 7.22 3.87
C ARG A 39 -16.45 8.11 3.41
N LEU A 40 -16.25 8.17 2.10
CA LEU A 40 -15.21 8.99 1.48
C LEU A 40 -15.49 10.50 1.62
N ASP A 41 -16.74 10.88 1.86
CA ASP A 41 -17.22 12.25 2.12
C ASP A 41 -16.80 12.80 3.49
N ARG A 42 -16.61 11.95 4.50
CA ARG A 42 -16.07 12.35 5.82
C ARG A 42 -14.64 12.88 5.77
N SER A 43 -13.95 12.69 4.66
CA SER A 43 -12.65 13.30 4.40
C SER A 43 -12.75 14.79 4.02
N GLU A 44 -13.96 15.33 3.75
CA GLU A 44 -14.18 16.75 3.55
C GLU A 44 -14.03 17.48 4.89
N GLY A 45 -12.96 18.26 5.01
CA GLY A 45 -12.66 19.07 6.21
C GLY A 45 -11.59 18.52 7.14
N VAL A 46 -11.06 17.31 6.92
CA VAL A 46 -9.86 16.84 7.61
C VAL A 46 -8.63 17.25 6.81
N ALA A 47 -7.89 18.26 7.31
CA ALA A 47 -6.58 18.59 6.79
C ALA A 47 -5.66 17.39 7.00
N GLY A 48 -5.24 16.73 5.91
CA GLY A 48 -4.37 15.57 6.03
C GLY A 48 -4.36 14.69 4.79
N VAL A 49 -3.97 13.44 4.95
CA VAL A 49 -3.89 12.45 3.89
C VAL A 49 -4.94 11.36 4.11
N VAL A 50 -5.72 11.08 3.07
CA VAL A 50 -6.67 9.97 3.06
C VAL A 50 -6.26 8.98 1.99
N VAL A 51 -5.99 7.75 2.40
CA VAL A 51 -5.63 6.64 1.50
C VAL A 51 -6.82 5.69 1.39
N VAL A 52 -7.38 5.57 0.20
CA VAL A 52 -8.52 4.70 -0.09
C VAL A 52 -8.01 3.34 -0.54
N ASP A 53 -8.26 2.32 0.26
CA ASP A 53 -7.94 0.92 -0.05
C ASP A 53 -8.95 0.35 -1.05
N LEU A 54 -8.52 0.16 -2.28
CA LEU A 54 -9.34 -0.39 -3.35
C LEU A 54 -9.53 -1.90 -3.26
N ARG A 55 -8.61 -2.62 -2.58
CA ARG A 55 -8.55 -4.10 -2.59
C ARG A 55 -8.67 -4.68 -4.00
N SER A 56 -8.00 -4.05 -4.94
CA SER A 56 -8.12 -4.36 -6.37
C SER A 56 -7.07 -5.33 -6.86
N ARG A 57 -5.99 -5.56 -6.11
CA ARG A 57 -4.81 -6.34 -6.53
C ARG A 57 -5.13 -7.69 -7.13
N HIS A 58 -6.10 -8.42 -6.55
CA HIS A 58 -6.45 -9.78 -6.93
C HIS A 58 -7.79 -9.89 -7.68
N LEU A 59 -8.43 -8.77 -7.98
CA LEU A 59 -9.68 -8.74 -8.73
C LEU A 59 -9.47 -9.00 -10.23
N ARG A 60 -10.55 -9.27 -10.93
CA ARG A 60 -10.54 -9.19 -12.39
C ARG A 60 -10.28 -7.75 -12.83
N PRO A 61 -9.52 -7.53 -13.92
CA PRO A 61 -9.14 -6.19 -14.37
C PRO A 61 -10.31 -5.22 -14.53
N GLU A 62 -11.44 -5.69 -15.07
CA GLU A 62 -12.63 -4.86 -15.28
C GLU A 62 -13.23 -4.36 -13.96
N VAL A 63 -13.20 -5.21 -12.93
CA VAL A 63 -13.71 -4.88 -11.60
C VAL A 63 -12.78 -3.89 -10.91
N ALA A 64 -11.45 -4.06 -11.06
CA ALA A 64 -10.46 -3.11 -10.55
C ALA A 64 -10.64 -1.72 -11.17
N ALA A 65 -10.77 -1.65 -12.49
CA ALA A 65 -11.03 -0.41 -13.22
C ALA A 65 -12.36 0.26 -12.78
N ALA A 66 -13.43 -0.51 -12.66
CA ALA A 66 -14.73 0.02 -12.23
C ALA A 66 -14.67 0.58 -10.81
N ARG A 67 -13.97 -0.10 -9.90
CA ARG A 67 -13.81 0.33 -8.51
C ARG A 67 -13.02 1.63 -8.41
N LEU A 68 -11.92 1.75 -9.17
CA LEU A 68 -11.16 3.00 -9.22
C LEU A 68 -12.01 4.16 -9.77
N ARG A 69 -12.77 3.94 -10.86
CA ARG A 69 -13.68 4.96 -11.40
C ARG A 69 -14.71 5.43 -10.37
N ASP A 70 -15.33 4.50 -9.65
CA ASP A 70 -16.30 4.82 -8.60
C ASP A 70 -15.68 5.69 -7.51
N VAL A 71 -14.52 5.31 -6.99
CA VAL A 71 -13.82 6.08 -5.97
C VAL A 71 -13.45 7.48 -6.47
N VAL A 72 -12.90 7.60 -7.69
CA VAL A 72 -12.56 8.90 -8.28
C VAL A 72 -13.80 9.77 -8.48
N ALA A 73 -14.92 9.19 -8.93
CA ALA A 73 -16.18 9.91 -9.10
C ALA A 73 -16.73 10.43 -7.77
N ARG A 74 -16.63 9.66 -6.68
CA ARG A 74 -17.12 10.02 -5.34
C ARG A 74 -16.20 11.02 -4.63
N THR A 75 -14.91 11.01 -4.95
CA THR A 75 -13.92 11.90 -4.30
C THR A 75 -13.59 13.14 -5.10
N GLY A 76 -14.03 13.22 -6.35
CA GLY A 76 -13.74 14.32 -7.28
C GLY A 76 -12.32 14.31 -7.85
N ALA A 77 -11.34 13.71 -7.17
CA ALA A 77 -9.96 13.58 -7.64
C ALA A 77 -9.17 12.58 -6.80
N THR A 78 -8.11 12.00 -7.39
CA THR A 78 -6.99 11.40 -6.68
C THR A 78 -5.70 12.08 -7.15
N GLN A 79 -4.81 12.42 -6.22
CA GLN A 79 -3.52 13.04 -6.54
C GLN A 79 -2.41 12.00 -6.69
N ALA A 80 -2.62 10.82 -6.11
CA ALA A 80 -1.66 9.73 -6.19
C ALA A 80 -2.36 8.36 -6.22
N HIS A 81 -1.68 7.37 -6.79
CA HIS A 81 -2.12 5.98 -6.77
C HIS A 81 -0.98 5.07 -6.34
N LYS A 82 -1.20 4.36 -5.22
CA LYS A 82 -0.22 3.43 -4.64
C LYS A 82 -0.33 2.07 -5.30
N ILE A 83 0.80 1.59 -5.82
CA ILE A 83 0.94 0.27 -6.42
C ILE A 83 1.97 -0.59 -5.69
N ASP A 84 1.95 -1.89 -5.94
CA ASP A 84 2.96 -2.81 -5.43
C ASP A 84 4.37 -2.48 -6.00
N SER A 85 5.37 -2.37 -5.11
CA SER A 85 6.76 -2.08 -5.51
C SER A 85 7.41 -3.19 -6.34
N THR A 86 6.74 -4.33 -6.49
CA THR A 86 7.19 -5.48 -7.28
C THR A 86 6.29 -5.72 -8.51
N LEU A 87 5.50 -4.72 -8.91
CA LEU A 87 4.66 -4.71 -10.12
C LEU A 87 3.53 -5.75 -10.14
N ARG A 88 3.15 -6.37 -9.02
CA ARG A 88 1.99 -7.26 -8.96
C ARG A 88 0.69 -6.48 -9.03
N GLY A 89 -0.38 -7.11 -9.47
CA GLY A 89 -1.74 -6.55 -9.39
C GLY A 89 -2.27 -5.97 -10.68
N ASN A 90 -3.31 -5.16 -10.54
CA ASN A 90 -4.07 -4.57 -11.64
C ASN A 90 -3.63 -3.13 -11.98
N TRP A 91 -2.49 -2.66 -11.44
CA TRP A 91 -2.01 -1.31 -11.65
C TRP A 91 -1.93 -0.87 -13.11
N PRO A 92 -1.61 -1.74 -14.13
CA PRO A 92 -1.60 -1.30 -15.52
C PRO A 92 -2.99 -0.85 -15.99
N VAL A 93 -4.01 -1.60 -15.62
CA VAL A 93 -5.41 -1.28 -15.94
C VAL A 93 -5.89 -0.05 -15.15
N GLU A 94 -5.44 0.10 -13.92
CA GLU A 94 -5.76 1.25 -13.07
C GLU A 94 -5.11 2.53 -13.61
N VAL A 95 -3.86 2.47 -14.07
CA VAL A 95 -3.19 3.56 -14.77
C VAL A 95 -3.93 3.94 -16.05
N ALA A 96 -4.25 2.97 -16.91
CA ALA A 96 -5.01 3.22 -18.13
C ALA A 96 -6.41 3.79 -17.82
N THR A 97 -7.02 3.41 -16.70
CA THR A 97 -8.28 3.99 -16.22
C THR A 97 -8.11 5.45 -15.84
N LEU A 98 -7.05 5.83 -15.10
CA LEU A 98 -6.77 7.22 -14.78
C LEU A 98 -6.59 8.07 -16.04
N VAL A 99 -5.88 7.56 -17.03
CA VAL A 99 -5.74 8.23 -18.35
C VAL A 99 -7.10 8.41 -19.02
N SER A 100 -7.96 7.40 -19.01
CA SER A 100 -9.32 7.48 -19.58
C SER A 100 -10.22 8.50 -18.88
N LEU A 101 -9.88 8.85 -17.64
CA LEU A 101 -10.53 9.92 -16.86
C LEU A 101 -9.91 11.30 -17.09
N GLY A 102 -9.05 11.45 -18.10
CA GLY A 102 -8.38 12.69 -18.47
C GLY A 102 -7.21 13.09 -17.56
N ARG A 103 -6.64 12.12 -16.81
CA ARG A 103 -5.48 12.36 -15.96
C ARG A 103 -4.20 11.99 -16.68
N GLN A 104 -3.16 12.80 -16.52
CA GLN A 104 -1.81 12.45 -16.91
C GLN A 104 -1.15 11.68 -15.76
N VAL A 105 -0.37 10.65 -16.07
CA VAL A 105 0.24 9.76 -15.06
C VAL A 105 1.76 9.89 -15.09
N LEU A 106 2.35 10.12 -13.93
CA LEU A 106 3.79 10.00 -13.68
C LEU A 106 4.04 8.73 -12.84
N LEU A 107 4.45 7.66 -13.50
CA LEU A 107 4.73 6.36 -12.88
C LEU A 107 6.20 6.27 -12.47
N VAL A 108 6.47 6.14 -11.19
CA VAL A 108 7.82 5.98 -10.61
C VAL A 108 7.86 4.70 -9.78
N PRO A 109 8.12 3.53 -10.41
CA PRO A 109 7.97 2.22 -9.79
C PRO A 109 9.21 1.81 -8.99
N ALA A 110 9.66 2.67 -8.06
CA ALA A 110 10.85 2.46 -7.27
C ALA A 110 10.60 2.68 -5.77
N PHE A 111 11.30 1.89 -4.93
CA PHE A 111 11.33 2.01 -3.49
C PHE A 111 12.77 1.71 -3.00
N PRO A 112 13.71 2.67 -3.12
CA PRO A 112 15.13 2.43 -2.90
C PRO A 112 15.45 1.89 -1.51
N ARG A 113 14.84 2.42 -0.43
CA ARG A 113 15.02 1.93 0.94
C ARG A 113 14.64 0.47 1.14
N ALA A 114 13.75 -0.04 0.29
CA ALA A 114 13.36 -1.44 0.28
C ALA A 114 14.12 -2.27 -0.78
N GLY A 115 15.18 -1.71 -1.39
CA GLY A 115 15.98 -2.38 -2.41
C GLY A 115 15.28 -2.54 -3.77
N ARG A 116 14.26 -1.70 -4.08
CA ARG A 116 13.56 -1.70 -5.37
C ARG A 116 13.94 -0.44 -6.14
N THR A 117 14.52 -0.60 -7.32
CA THR A 117 14.93 0.49 -8.20
C THR A 117 14.35 0.31 -9.59
N CYS A 118 14.23 1.42 -10.33
CA CYS A 118 13.92 1.39 -11.77
C CYS A 118 15.08 2.04 -12.50
N VAL A 119 15.71 1.31 -13.41
CA VAL A 119 16.87 1.77 -14.16
C VAL A 119 16.75 1.31 -15.61
N GLY A 120 16.81 2.24 -16.56
CA GLY A 120 16.60 1.95 -17.98
C GLY A 120 15.22 1.37 -18.28
N GLY A 121 14.19 1.81 -17.54
CA GLY A 121 12.83 1.29 -17.63
C GLY A 121 12.65 -0.13 -17.07
N VAL A 122 13.64 -0.67 -16.33
CA VAL A 122 13.59 -2.02 -15.75
C VAL A 122 13.50 -1.93 -14.24
N VAL A 123 12.48 -2.56 -13.63
CA VAL A 123 12.33 -2.65 -12.18
C VAL A 123 13.13 -3.81 -11.64
N LEU A 124 14.02 -3.48 -10.68
CA LEU A 124 14.94 -4.41 -10.04
C LEU A 124 14.59 -4.58 -8.56
N VAL A 125 14.76 -5.80 -8.04
CA VAL A 125 14.70 -6.12 -6.60
C VAL A 125 16.09 -6.62 -6.19
N ALA A 126 16.77 -5.87 -5.34
CA ALA A 126 18.15 -6.14 -4.95
C ALA A 126 19.07 -6.37 -6.17
N GLY A 127 18.90 -5.58 -7.24
CA GLY A 127 19.69 -5.66 -8.47
C GLY A 127 19.25 -6.73 -9.47
N VAL A 128 18.24 -7.56 -9.14
CA VAL A 128 17.72 -8.63 -10.02
C VAL A 128 16.40 -8.15 -10.66
N PRO A 129 16.20 -8.35 -12.00
CA PRO A 129 14.92 -8.04 -12.62
C PRO A 129 13.75 -8.70 -11.90
N VAL A 130 12.68 -7.94 -11.61
CA VAL A 130 11.60 -8.40 -10.73
C VAL A 130 10.94 -9.71 -11.20
N HIS A 131 10.80 -9.92 -12.52
CA HIS A 131 10.20 -11.14 -13.08
C HIS A 131 11.09 -12.39 -12.90
N GLU A 132 12.39 -12.23 -12.66
CA GLU A 132 13.33 -13.33 -12.39
C GLU A 132 13.36 -13.73 -10.92
N THR A 133 12.76 -12.93 -10.03
CA THR A 133 12.70 -13.18 -8.60
C THR A 133 11.53 -14.11 -8.21
N ALA A 134 11.29 -14.29 -6.92
CA ALA A 134 10.12 -15.01 -6.42
C ALA A 134 8.79 -14.37 -6.87
N PHE A 135 8.76 -13.07 -7.17
CA PHE A 135 7.56 -12.36 -7.63
C PHE A 135 7.15 -12.76 -9.05
N GLY A 136 8.08 -13.15 -9.91
CA GLY A 136 7.79 -13.73 -11.23
C GLY A 136 7.19 -15.15 -11.16
N ARG A 137 7.27 -15.79 -9.98
CA ARG A 137 6.71 -17.11 -9.70
C ARG A 137 5.58 -17.07 -8.66
N ASP A 138 5.04 -15.88 -8.36
CA ASP A 138 3.93 -15.73 -7.43
C ASP A 138 2.70 -16.50 -7.96
N PRO A 139 2.15 -17.47 -7.18
CA PRO A 139 1.08 -18.35 -7.67
C PRO A 139 -0.25 -17.62 -7.91
N ARG A 140 -0.45 -16.47 -7.28
CA ARG A 140 -1.69 -15.66 -7.45
C ARG A 140 -1.55 -14.62 -8.56
N ARG A 141 -0.38 -13.97 -8.67
CA ARG A 141 -0.12 -12.86 -9.60
C ARG A 141 1.36 -12.81 -10.00
N ALA A 142 1.79 -13.76 -10.82
CA ALA A 142 3.12 -13.76 -11.40
C ALA A 142 3.38 -12.47 -12.21
N VAL A 143 4.51 -11.83 -11.96
CA VAL A 143 4.96 -10.65 -12.71
C VAL A 143 5.67 -11.15 -13.98
N ARG A 144 5.11 -10.83 -15.15
CA ARG A 144 5.56 -11.38 -16.44
C ARG A 144 6.69 -10.59 -17.09
N SER A 145 6.83 -9.30 -16.78
CA SER A 145 7.89 -8.43 -17.25
C SER A 145 8.39 -7.53 -16.13
N SER A 146 9.68 -7.18 -16.17
CA SER A 146 10.26 -6.16 -15.31
C SER A 146 10.15 -4.75 -15.89
N ARG A 147 9.62 -4.63 -17.10
CA ARG A 147 9.41 -3.34 -17.77
C ARG A 147 7.94 -2.93 -17.60
N PRO A 148 7.67 -1.85 -16.88
CA PRO A 148 6.29 -1.34 -16.73
C PRO A 148 5.63 -1.00 -18.07
N ALA A 149 6.39 -0.55 -19.06
CA ALA A 149 5.88 -0.24 -20.39
C ALA A 149 5.28 -1.49 -21.08
N ASP A 150 5.91 -2.66 -20.96
CA ASP A 150 5.38 -3.92 -21.52
C ASP A 150 4.05 -4.29 -20.85
N LEU A 151 4.01 -4.18 -19.49
CA LEU A 151 2.81 -4.51 -18.71
C LEU A 151 1.64 -3.55 -19.01
N LEU A 152 1.92 -2.29 -19.33
CA LEU A 152 0.92 -1.33 -19.79
C LEU A 152 0.41 -1.66 -21.19
N GLY A 153 1.30 -2.09 -22.10
CA GLY A 153 0.93 -2.52 -23.44
C GLY A 153 0.00 -3.75 -23.45
N ASP A 154 0.22 -4.67 -22.50
CA ASP A 154 -0.60 -5.88 -22.34
C ASP A 154 -1.96 -5.61 -21.65
N ALA A 155 -2.14 -4.43 -21.06
CA ALA A 155 -3.31 -4.10 -20.23
C ALA A 155 -4.58 -3.75 -21.02
N ALA A 156 -4.63 -4.07 -22.30
CA ALA A 156 -5.78 -3.76 -23.17
C ALA A 156 -7.09 -4.36 -22.61
N LEU A 157 -7.95 -3.49 -22.09
CA LEU A 157 -9.36 -3.78 -21.84
C LEU A 157 -10.19 -3.20 -22.98
N PRO A 158 -11.30 -3.86 -23.39
CA PRO A 158 -12.16 -3.34 -24.45
C PRO A 158 -12.67 -1.91 -24.22
N ALA A 159 -12.73 -1.48 -22.95
CA ALA A 159 -13.23 -0.17 -22.55
C ALA A 159 -12.11 0.83 -22.18
N VAL A 160 -10.85 0.44 -22.27
CA VAL A 160 -9.70 1.29 -21.94
C VAL A 160 -8.72 1.21 -23.12
N PRO A 161 -8.55 2.30 -23.90
CA PRO A 161 -7.65 2.29 -25.05
C PRO A 161 -6.20 2.08 -24.62
N PRO A 162 -5.32 1.58 -25.53
CA PRO A 162 -3.89 1.61 -25.33
C PRO A 162 -3.41 3.04 -24.95
N VAL A 163 -2.44 3.14 -24.07
CA VAL A 163 -1.89 4.43 -23.63
C VAL A 163 -0.50 4.63 -24.22
N ASP A 164 -0.23 5.85 -24.70
CA ASP A 164 1.11 6.25 -25.11
C ASP A 164 1.99 6.41 -23.87
N VAL A 165 3.20 5.84 -23.93
CA VAL A 165 4.14 5.77 -22.83
C VAL A 165 5.48 6.39 -23.23
N ALA A 166 6.06 7.22 -22.35
CA ALA A 166 7.46 7.64 -22.44
C ALA A 166 8.25 7.12 -21.24
N GLU A 167 9.38 6.45 -21.51
CA GLU A 167 10.37 6.06 -20.50
C GLU A 167 11.44 7.14 -20.41
N VAL A 168 11.77 7.61 -19.20
CA VAL A 168 12.72 8.70 -19.02
C VAL A 168 13.72 8.39 -17.90
N ALA A 169 15.00 8.71 -18.13
CA ALA A 169 16.08 8.44 -17.20
C ALA A 169 16.12 9.40 -15.99
N GLY A 170 15.31 10.46 -15.97
CA GLY A 170 15.31 11.43 -14.87
C GLY A 170 14.23 12.50 -14.98
N VAL A 171 14.14 13.34 -13.95
CA VAL A 171 13.08 14.34 -13.81
C VAL A 171 13.04 15.39 -14.93
N ALA A 172 14.17 15.73 -15.53
CA ALA A 172 14.20 16.70 -16.65
C ALA A 172 13.45 16.13 -17.86
N GLY A 173 13.72 14.87 -18.25
CA GLY A 173 12.98 14.19 -19.29
C GLY A 173 11.50 14.01 -18.94
N ALA A 174 11.20 13.72 -17.67
CA ALA A 174 9.82 13.61 -17.23
C ALA A 174 9.06 14.94 -17.37
N ARG A 175 9.69 16.05 -17.00
CA ARG A 175 9.11 17.39 -17.19
C ARG A 175 8.78 17.65 -18.65
N THR A 176 9.74 17.42 -19.54
CA THR A 176 9.54 17.59 -21.00
C THR A 176 8.39 16.73 -21.52
N ALA A 177 8.33 15.45 -21.13
CA ALA A 177 7.26 14.54 -21.56
C ALA A 177 5.89 14.94 -21.00
N VAL A 178 5.83 15.35 -19.72
CA VAL A 178 4.62 15.86 -19.10
C VAL A 178 4.14 17.14 -19.78
N GLU A 179 5.03 18.09 -20.09
CA GLU A 179 4.71 19.34 -20.79
C GLU A 179 4.26 19.08 -22.25
N ALA A 180 4.78 18.04 -22.87
CA ALA A 180 4.35 17.57 -24.20
C ALA A 180 2.98 16.85 -24.17
N GLY A 181 2.38 16.64 -23.01
CA GLY A 181 1.08 15.98 -22.87
C GLY A 181 1.12 14.45 -23.01
N VAL A 182 2.28 13.80 -22.83
CA VAL A 182 2.37 12.33 -22.89
C VAL A 182 1.49 11.74 -21.77
N PRO A 183 0.54 10.84 -22.10
CA PRO A 183 -0.42 10.33 -21.11
C PRO A 183 0.21 9.60 -19.93
N VAL A 184 1.24 8.78 -20.17
CA VAL A 184 1.98 8.06 -19.13
C VAL A 184 3.48 8.28 -19.28
N VAL A 185 4.11 8.81 -18.25
CA VAL A 185 5.56 9.00 -18.17
C VAL A 185 6.11 8.06 -17.11
N ILE A 186 7.03 7.16 -17.48
CA ILE A 186 7.69 6.22 -16.56
C ILE A 186 9.07 6.78 -16.22
N GLY A 187 9.32 7.07 -14.95
CA GLY A 187 10.57 7.65 -14.47
C GLY A 187 11.49 6.62 -13.82
N ASP A 188 12.75 6.60 -14.23
CA ASP A 188 13.82 5.86 -13.55
C ASP A 188 14.12 6.47 -12.19
N ALA A 189 14.26 5.64 -11.16
CA ALA A 189 14.65 6.08 -9.83
C ALA A 189 15.43 4.99 -9.09
N SER A 190 16.54 5.39 -8.46
CA SER A 190 17.42 4.51 -7.67
C SER A 190 17.78 5.10 -6.30
N SER A 191 17.27 6.29 -5.97
CA SER A 191 17.48 6.96 -4.69
C SER A 191 16.24 7.72 -4.22
N ASP A 192 16.18 8.05 -2.94
CA ASP A 192 15.10 8.88 -2.38
C ASP A 192 15.12 10.30 -2.97
N ASP A 193 16.28 10.84 -3.36
CA ASP A 193 16.38 12.14 -4.02
C ASP A 193 15.72 12.14 -5.40
N HIS A 194 15.82 11.03 -6.14
CA HIS A 194 15.08 10.87 -7.38
C HIS A 194 13.56 10.88 -7.11
N LEU A 195 13.09 10.16 -6.08
CA LEU A 195 11.67 10.16 -5.71
C LEU A 195 11.19 11.56 -5.31
N ALA A 196 11.98 12.31 -4.53
CA ALA A 196 11.67 13.68 -4.13
C ALA A 196 11.56 14.62 -5.33
N SER A 197 12.44 14.45 -6.34
CA SER A 197 12.44 15.25 -7.55
C SER A 197 11.18 15.01 -8.40
N TYR A 198 10.76 13.76 -8.60
CA TYR A 198 9.51 13.42 -9.30
C TYR A 198 8.27 13.89 -8.52
N ALA A 199 8.30 13.74 -7.21
CA ALA A 199 7.23 14.21 -6.33
C ALA A 199 7.06 15.73 -6.43
N ALA A 200 8.15 16.50 -6.50
CA ALA A 200 8.12 17.94 -6.70
C ALA A 200 7.52 18.32 -8.07
N LEU A 201 7.84 17.57 -9.12
CA LEU A 201 7.21 17.75 -10.43
C LEU A 201 5.70 17.51 -10.36
N ALA A 202 5.24 16.40 -9.76
CA ALA A 202 3.83 16.10 -9.62
C ALA A 202 3.08 17.16 -8.80
N ARG A 203 3.67 17.66 -7.70
CA ARG A 203 3.06 18.76 -6.91
C ARG A 203 2.88 20.05 -7.69
N SER A 204 3.74 20.33 -8.67
CA SER A 204 3.63 21.52 -9.53
C SER A 204 2.56 21.39 -10.63
N ARG A 205 1.97 20.20 -10.78
CA ARG A 205 1.03 19.87 -11.86
C ARG A 205 -0.21 19.15 -11.30
N PRO A 206 -1.27 19.88 -10.95
CA PRO A 206 -2.51 19.32 -10.37
C PRO A 206 -3.24 18.32 -11.28
N ASP A 207 -2.98 18.35 -12.57
CA ASP A 207 -3.50 17.43 -13.59
C ASP A 207 -2.76 16.10 -13.63
N VAL A 208 -1.57 16.00 -13.01
CA VAL A 208 -0.74 14.81 -12.97
C VAL A 208 -1.05 13.97 -11.73
N VAL A 209 -1.34 12.68 -11.92
CA VAL A 209 -1.41 11.70 -10.85
C VAL A 209 -0.06 10.98 -10.74
N ILE A 210 0.58 11.06 -9.56
CA ILE A 210 1.79 10.28 -9.33
C ILE A 210 1.40 8.85 -8.95
N VAL A 211 2.05 7.87 -9.59
CA VAL A 211 1.80 6.44 -9.38
C VAL A 211 3.09 5.76 -8.96
N GLY A 212 3.04 4.96 -7.91
CA GLY A 212 4.22 4.23 -7.44
C GLY A 212 4.06 3.65 -6.04
N PRO A 213 5.14 3.10 -5.45
CA PRO A 213 5.16 2.63 -4.07
C PRO A 213 4.96 3.75 -3.04
N ALA A 214 4.73 3.38 -1.79
CA ALA A 214 4.43 4.31 -0.68
C ALA A 214 5.43 5.48 -0.56
N ALA A 215 6.71 5.24 -0.80
CA ALA A 215 7.76 6.26 -0.65
C ALA A 215 7.57 7.46 -1.59
N VAL A 216 7.30 7.22 -2.88
CA VAL A 216 7.10 8.33 -3.84
C VAL A 216 5.75 9.01 -3.64
N VAL A 217 4.73 8.27 -3.22
CA VAL A 217 3.40 8.81 -2.91
C VAL A 217 3.48 9.72 -1.67
N ALA A 218 4.16 9.30 -0.62
CA ALA A 218 4.39 10.14 0.56
C ALA A 218 5.22 11.38 0.25
N ALA A 219 6.28 11.23 -0.57
CA ALA A 219 7.05 12.37 -1.04
C ALA A 219 6.19 13.38 -1.82
N ALA A 220 5.17 12.91 -2.56
CA ALA A 220 4.23 13.78 -3.28
C ALA A 220 3.25 14.49 -2.34
N ALA A 221 2.88 13.91 -1.20
CA ALA A 221 2.12 14.63 -0.17
C ALA A 221 2.94 15.78 0.44
N GLY A 222 4.27 15.67 0.42
CA GLY A 222 5.18 16.66 1.00
C GLY A 222 5.19 16.64 2.52
N GLU A 223 5.79 17.66 3.12
CA GLU A 223 5.77 17.84 4.58
C GLU A 223 4.50 18.58 5.00
N ALA A 224 3.93 18.18 6.13
CA ALA A 224 2.78 18.89 6.70
C ALA A 224 3.18 20.28 7.18
N THR A 225 2.37 21.29 6.86
CA THR A 225 2.56 22.66 7.35
C THR A 225 2.36 22.77 8.86
N THR A 226 1.48 21.95 9.42
CA THR A 226 1.26 21.81 10.87
C THR A 226 1.41 20.32 11.21
N ARG A 227 2.47 19.98 11.93
CA ARG A 227 2.73 18.58 12.30
C ARG A 227 1.76 18.09 13.37
N VAL A 228 1.20 16.92 13.14
CA VAL A 228 0.41 16.21 14.14
C VAL A 228 1.38 15.45 15.07
N PRO A 229 1.27 15.60 16.41
CA PRO A 229 2.07 14.81 17.34
C PRO A 229 1.81 13.31 17.15
N ARG A 230 2.87 12.51 17.09
CA ARG A 230 2.77 11.06 17.00
C ARG A 230 2.62 10.43 18.37
N ALA A 231 1.64 9.57 18.51
CA ALA A 231 1.56 8.68 19.66
C ALA A 231 2.55 7.53 19.46
N ARG A 232 3.42 7.29 20.46
CA ARG A 232 4.17 6.03 20.49
C ARG A 232 3.18 4.92 20.84
N PRO A 233 3.11 3.83 20.06
CA PRO A 233 2.24 2.73 20.40
C PRO A 233 2.71 2.11 21.73
N THR A 234 1.79 1.93 22.64
CA THR A 234 2.01 1.20 23.88
C THR A 234 0.86 0.23 24.08
N GLY A 235 1.16 -0.96 24.53
CA GLY A 235 0.18 -1.99 24.78
C GLY A 235 0.67 -2.96 25.86
N SER A 236 -0.24 -3.76 26.36
CA SER A 236 0.03 -4.72 27.43
C SER A 236 -0.01 -6.17 26.93
N ARG A 237 -0.83 -6.47 25.93
CA ARG A 237 -1.00 -7.82 25.40
C ARG A 237 -1.30 -7.79 23.91
N ALA A 238 -0.55 -8.57 23.16
CA ALA A 238 -0.68 -8.67 21.70
C ALA A 238 -1.26 -10.01 21.25
N ILE A 239 -1.93 -9.95 20.09
CA ILE A 239 -2.22 -11.10 19.23
C ILE A 239 -1.57 -10.85 17.86
N VAL A 240 -0.96 -11.89 17.29
CA VAL A 240 -0.37 -11.83 15.94
C VAL A 240 -1.19 -12.68 14.98
N VAL A 241 -1.63 -12.10 13.87
CA VAL A 241 -2.48 -12.77 12.88
C VAL A 241 -1.76 -12.83 11.55
N SER A 242 -1.63 -14.02 10.94
CA SER A 242 -0.96 -14.17 9.65
C SER A 242 -1.49 -15.36 8.86
N ALA A 243 -1.82 -15.13 7.59
CA ALA A 243 -2.02 -16.18 6.58
C ALA A 243 -0.80 -16.33 5.65
N SER A 244 0.26 -15.55 5.87
CA SER A 244 1.41 -15.52 4.96
C SER A 244 2.20 -16.81 4.99
N ARG A 245 2.44 -17.39 3.80
CA ARG A 245 3.32 -18.54 3.59
C ARG A 245 4.74 -18.14 3.18
N HIS A 246 5.04 -16.83 3.17
CA HIS A 246 6.38 -16.35 2.85
C HIS A 246 7.39 -16.81 3.92
N PRO A 247 8.56 -17.35 3.55
CA PRO A 247 9.54 -17.88 4.52
C PRO A 247 9.92 -16.89 5.62
N ALA A 248 10.06 -15.61 5.29
CA ALA A 248 10.33 -14.56 6.28
C ALA A 248 9.22 -14.47 7.35
N ALA A 249 7.94 -14.48 6.94
CA ALA A 249 6.83 -14.44 7.89
C ALA A 249 6.79 -15.68 8.79
N LEU A 250 7.00 -16.87 8.23
CA LEU A 250 7.01 -18.12 9.00
C LEU A 250 8.13 -18.13 10.05
N GLY A 251 9.33 -17.65 9.69
CA GLY A 251 10.45 -17.51 10.64
C GLY A 251 10.13 -16.54 11.77
N GLN A 252 9.54 -15.39 11.45
CA GLN A 252 9.12 -14.38 12.43
C GLN A 252 8.07 -14.91 13.40
N LEU A 253 7.07 -15.67 12.93
CA LEU A 253 6.05 -16.28 13.78
C LEU A 253 6.63 -17.30 14.77
N ALA A 254 7.69 -18.01 14.42
CA ALA A 254 8.37 -18.89 15.35
C ALA A 254 8.95 -18.12 16.56
N GLY A 255 9.56 -16.96 16.32
CA GLY A 255 10.06 -16.07 17.38
C GLY A 255 8.93 -15.52 18.28
N VAL A 256 7.79 -15.18 17.69
CA VAL A 256 6.59 -14.71 18.43
C VAL A 256 6.07 -15.79 19.37
N ARG A 257 5.95 -17.04 18.88
CA ARG A 257 5.51 -18.19 19.71
C ARG A 257 6.46 -18.48 20.87
N ALA A 258 7.76 -18.37 20.62
CA ALA A 258 8.77 -18.57 21.67
C ALA A 258 8.64 -17.58 22.83
N ARG A 259 8.02 -16.41 22.60
CA ARG A 259 7.68 -15.41 23.64
C ARG A 259 6.32 -15.64 24.32
N GLY A 260 5.61 -16.72 23.97
CA GLY A 260 4.28 -17.01 24.52
C GLY A 260 3.18 -16.07 24.05
N ILE A 261 3.42 -15.35 22.95
CA ILE A 261 2.41 -14.45 22.35
C ILE A 261 1.49 -15.30 21.46
N GLU A 262 0.20 -15.04 21.53
CA GLU A 262 -0.82 -15.74 20.76
C GLU A 262 -0.65 -15.47 19.26
N VAL A 263 -0.64 -16.56 18.46
CA VAL A 263 -0.57 -16.49 16.99
C VAL A 263 -1.79 -17.17 16.40
N VAL A 264 -2.55 -16.42 15.62
CA VAL A 264 -3.67 -16.94 14.83
C VAL A 264 -3.19 -17.12 13.38
N GLU A 265 -3.21 -18.36 12.92
CA GLU A 265 -2.78 -18.74 11.57
C GLU A 265 -3.67 -19.85 10.99
N PRO A 266 -3.73 -20.00 9.66
CA PRO A 266 -4.46 -21.11 9.05
C PRO A 266 -3.83 -22.46 9.41
N PRO A 267 -4.62 -23.54 9.42
CA PRO A 267 -4.09 -24.91 9.51
C PRO A 267 -3.01 -25.17 8.45
N VAL A 268 -2.02 -26.02 8.79
CA VAL A 268 -0.87 -26.32 7.93
C VAL A 268 -1.28 -26.93 6.59
N ASP A 269 -2.39 -27.67 6.58
CA ASP A 269 -2.98 -28.37 5.43
C ASP A 269 -3.96 -27.52 4.61
N ALA A 270 -4.14 -26.23 4.97
CA ALA A 270 -4.99 -25.31 4.23
C ALA A 270 -4.50 -25.16 2.78
N ARG A 271 -5.38 -25.42 1.81
CA ARG A 271 -5.05 -25.38 0.38
C ARG A 271 -5.14 -23.96 -0.17
N ALA A 272 -4.28 -23.65 -1.13
CA ALA A 272 -4.28 -22.34 -1.81
C ALA A 272 -5.58 -22.07 -2.59
N ASP A 273 -6.24 -23.11 -3.09
CA ASP A 273 -7.49 -23.01 -3.86
C ASP A 273 -8.69 -22.52 -3.03
N ASP A 274 -8.58 -22.57 -1.68
CA ASP A 274 -9.60 -22.10 -0.74
C ASP A 274 -9.21 -20.78 -0.05
N ALA A 275 -8.34 -19.97 -0.66
CA ALA A 275 -7.74 -18.79 -0.03
C ALA A 275 -8.76 -17.86 0.64
N ASP A 276 -9.87 -17.55 -0.02
CA ASP A 276 -10.89 -16.63 0.53
C ASP A 276 -11.60 -17.25 1.74
N ARG A 277 -11.88 -18.55 1.73
CA ARG A 277 -12.45 -19.26 2.88
C ARG A 277 -11.47 -19.33 4.05
N VAL A 278 -10.20 -19.59 3.75
CA VAL A 278 -9.11 -19.60 4.75
C VAL A 278 -8.99 -18.23 5.42
N LEU A 279 -8.99 -17.14 4.64
CA LEU A 279 -8.90 -15.78 5.15
C LEU A 279 -10.14 -15.40 5.99
N ALA A 280 -11.35 -15.77 5.54
CA ALA A 280 -12.58 -15.51 6.29
C ALA A 280 -12.58 -16.25 7.63
N ARG A 281 -12.13 -17.51 7.66
CA ARG A 281 -12.00 -18.28 8.90
C ARG A 281 -10.95 -17.68 9.83
N LEU A 282 -9.79 -17.30 9.29
CA LEU A 282 -8.73 -16.65 10.05
C LEU A 282 -9.19 -15.35 10.71
N ALA A 283 -9.91 -14.52 9.97
CA ALA A 283 -10.50 -13.30 10.49
C ALA A 283 -11.49 -13.60 11.62
N HIS A 284 -12.39 -14.59 11.42
CA HIS A 284 -13.31 -15.02 12.46
C HIS A 284 -12.58 -15.51 13.73
N ASP A 285 -11.52 -16.31 13.58
CA ASP A 285 -10.74 -16.82 14.72
C ASP A 285 -10.01 -15.66 15.43
N ALA A 286 -9.48 -14.68 14.70
CA ALA A 286 -8.87 -13.48 15.29
C ALA A 286 -9.88 -12.65 16.10
N HIS A 287 -11.07 -12.37 15.55
CA HIS A 287 -12.14 -11.65 16.27
C HIS A 287 -12.62 -12.43 17.49
N ARG A 288 -12.71 -13.75 17.41
CA ARG A 288 -13.06 -14.61 18.56
C ARG A 288 -12.02 -14.53 19.67
N SER A 289 -10.71 -14.55 19.34
CA SER A 289 -9.64 -14.40 20.34
C SER A 289 -9.69 -13.00 20.98
N LEU A 290 -9.90 -11.94 20.19
CA LEU A 290 -10.08 -10.59 20.70
C LEU A 290 -11.28 -10.47 21.65
N ALA A 291 -12.40 -11.14 21.34
CA ALA A 291 -13.58 -11.15 22.19
C ALA A 291 -13.37 -11.96 23.49
N ALA A 292 -12.61 -13.05 23.43
CA ALA A 292 -12.36 -13.95 24.55
C ALA A 292 -11.39 -13.35 25.60
N ASP A 293 -10.42 -12.51 25.17
CA ASP A 293 -9.50 -11.85 26.09
C ASP A 293 -9.53 -10.32 25.92
N PRO A 294 -10.30 -9.59 26.76
CA PRO A 294 -10.38 -8.12 26.69
C PRO A 294 -9.06 -7.40 27.02
N ARG A 295 -8.06 -8.09 27.55
CA ARG A 295 -6.73 -7.51 27.85
C ARG A 295 -5.86 -7.39 26.58
N ILE A 296 -6.22 -8.06 25.47
CA ILE A 296 -5.53 -7.86 24.19
C ILE A 296 -5.85 -6.46 23.70
N ASP A 297 -4.85 -5.62 23.64
CA ASP A 297 -4.93 -4.21 23.21
C ASP A 297 -4.04 -3.90 21.97
N VAL A 298 -3.22 -4.89 21.55
CA VAL A 298 -2.39 -4.82 20.35
C VAL A 298 -2.79 -5.91 19.36
N LEU A 299 -3.14 -5.50 18.14
CA LEU A 299 -3.41 -6.39 17.01
C LEU A 299 -2.28 -6.23 15.98
N PHE A 300 -1.45 -7.25 15.82
CA PHE A 300 -0.39 -7.27 14.80
C PHE A 300 -0.81 -8.17 13.64
N VAL A 301 -0.93 -7.60 12.45
CA VAL A 301 -1.38 -8.34 11.25
C VAL A 301 -0.27 -8.40 10.21
N ILE A 302 0.04 -9.60 9.73
CA ILE A 302 1.08 -9.85 8.72
C ILE A 302 0.45 -10.28 7.40
N GLY A 303 0.62 -9.46 6.36
CA GLY A 303 0.16 -9.71 5.00
C GLY A 303 -1.10 -8.92 4.62
N GLY A 304 -1.15 -8.47 3.36
CA GLY A 304 -2.22 -7.59 2.85
C GLY A 304 -3.60 -8.24 2.85
N ASP A 305 -3.69 -9.48 2.36
CA ASP A 305 -4.96 -10.22 2.33
C ASP A 305 -5.44 -10.54 3.76
N THR A 306 -4.50 -10.83 4.68
CA THR A 306 -4.81 -11.03 6.10
C THR A 306 -5.37 -9.74 6.71
N ALA A 307 -4.69 -8.61 6.49
CA ALA A 307 -5.14 -7.31 6.97
C ALA A 307 -6.52 -6.94 6.40
N ALA A 308 -6.73 -7.16 5.10
CA ALA A 308 -8.03 -6.95 4.46
C ALA A 308 -9.15 -7.78 5.10
N ALA A 309 -8.89 -9.05 5.40
CA ALA A 309 -9.88 -9.95 6.01
C ALA A 309 -10.19 -9.56 7.45
N VAL A 310 -9.15 -9.29 8.27
CA VAL A 310 -9.29 -8.99 9.71
C VAL A 310 -9.90 -7.62 9.94
N LEU A 311 -9.49 -6.61 9.19
CA LEU A 311 -9.97 -5.23 9.36
C LEU A 311 -11.37 -5.02 8.76
N GLY A 312 -11.79 -5.87 7.81
CA GLY A 312 -13.08 -5.65 7.13
C GLY A 312 -13.13 -4.24 6.52
N GLU A 313 -14.19 -3.49 6.79
CA GLU A 313 -14.36 -2.11 6.32
C GLU A 313 -13.93 -1.06 7.36
N ALA A 314 -13.24 -1.47 8.43
CA ALA A 314 -12.82 -0.55 9.48
C ALA A 314 -11.87 0.53 8.93
N GLU A 315 -12.12 1.77 9.35
CA GLU A 315 -11.20 2.88 9.11
C GLU A 315 -10.05 2.80 10.12
N VAL A 316 -8.85 3.15 9.66
CA VAL A 316 -7.64 3.14 10.50
C VAL A 316 -7.06 4.55 10.55
N ASP A 317 -6.96 5.11 11.75
CA ASP A 317 -6.16 6.31 12.00
C ASP A 317 -4.69 5.87 12.13
N VAL A 318 -3.83 6.37 11.25
CA VAL A 318 -2.45 5.88 11.11
C VAL A 318 -1.49 6.88 11.71
N ASP A 319 -0.64 6.41 12.63
CA ASP A 319 0.26 7.25 13.42
C ASP A 319 1.69 7.33 12.84
N GLY A 320 2.13 6.33 12.07
CA GLY A 320 3.46 6.31 11.46
C GLY A 320 4.03 4.93 11.23
N THR A 321 5.36 4.88 11.03
CA THR A 321 6.12 3.64 10.85
C THR A 321 6.90 3.28 12.11
N LEU A 322 7.02 1.98 12.40
CA LEU A 322 7.90 1.44 13.44
C LEU A 322 9.20 0.88 12.86
N ASP A 323 9.11 0.39 11.63
CA ASP A 323 10.24 -0.12 10.84
C ASP A 323 9.86 -0.04 9.36
N VAL A 324 10.78 -0.31 8.45
CA VAL A 324 10.53 -0.30 6.99
C VAL A 324 9.37 -1.24 6.64
N GLY A 325 8.29 -0.67 6.09
CA GLY A 325 7.07 -1.39 5.75
C GLY A 325 6.20 -1.81 6.95
N VAL A 326 6.54 -1.40 8.19
CA VAL A 326 5.74 -1.67 9.38
C VAL A 326 4.96 -0.43 9.79
N ALA A 327 3.69 -0.39 9.45
CA ALA A 327 2.78 0.69 9.81
C ALA A 327 2.13 0.43 11.17
N HIS A 328 1.86 1.51 11.93
CA HIS A 328 1.06 1.43 13.14
C HIS A 328 0.01 2.55 13.22
N GLY A 329 -1.01 2.32 14.03
CA GLY A 329 -2.11 3.25 14.22
C GLY A 329 -3.15 2.71 15.19
N GLU A 330 -4.36 3.25 15.09
CA GLU A 330 -5.51 2.82 15.88
C GLU A 330 -6.66 2.37 14.98
N VAL A 331 -7.35 1.33 15.42
CA VAL A 331 -8.56 0.81 14.77
C VAL A 331 -9.63 0.52 15.81
N VAL A 332 -10.89 0.68 15.43
CA VAL A 332 -12.03 0.22 16.24
C VAL A 332 -12.62 -1.03 15.58
N LEU A 333 -12.51 -2.17 16.26
CA LEU A 333 -13.10 -3.43 15.85
C LEU A 333 -14.07 -3.92 16.90
N ASP A 334 -15.29 -4.25 16.50
CA ASP A 334 -16.37 -4.73 17.40
C ASP A 334 -16.58 -3.81 18.61
N GLY A 335 -16.48 -2.49 18.41
CA GLY A 335 -16.61 -1.47 19.44
C GLY A 335 -15.39 -1.30 20.36
N ARG A 336 -14.30 -2.04 20.13
CA ARG A 336 -13.05 -1.94 20.88
C ARG A 336 -11.98 -1.17 20.11
N ARG A 337 -11.32 -0.24 20.79
CA ARG A 337 -10.15 0.46 20.26
C ARG A 337 -8.92 -0.41 20.50
N LEU A 338 -8.18 -0.69 19.42
CA LEU A 338 -6.97 -1.49 19.42
C LEU A 338 -5.82 -0.72 18.78
N ARG A 339 -4.61 -0.93 19.31
CA ARG A 339 -3.39 -0.57 18.60
C ARG A 339 -3.20 -1.54 17.44
N LEU A 340 -3.20 -1.03 16.22
CA LEU A 340 -2.96 -1.82 15.03
C LEU A 340 -1.50 -1.70 14.62
N ILE A 341 -0.88 -2.83 14.30
CA ILE A 341 0.41 -2.90 13.65
C ILE A 341 0.26 -3.80 12.43
N THR A 342 0.75 -3.35 11.29
CA THR A 342 0.68 -4.13 10.06
C THR A 342 2.00 -4.15 9.32
N LYS A 343 2.27 -5.27 8.63
CA LYS A 343 3.44 -5.39 7.77
C LYS A 343 3.17 -6.33 6.59
N PRO A 344 3.79 -6.09 5.40
CA PRO A 344 3.75 -7.05 4.30
C PRO A 344 4.43 -8.37 4.68
N GLY A 345 3.93 -9.50 4.14
CA GLY A 345 4.42 -10.83 4.49
C GLY A 345 5.92 -11.05 4.24
N GLY A 346 6.45 -10.49 3.14
CA GLY A 346 7.84 -10.68 2.70
C GLY A 346 8.85 -9.64 3.22
N PHE A 347 8.46 -8.77 4.17
CA PHE A 347 9.32 -7.69 4.67
C PHE A 347 9.98 -8.05 6.01
N GLY A 348 11.17 -7.46 6.24
CA GLY A 348 11.90 -7.51 7.50
C GLY A 348 12.79 -8.75 7.67
N SER A 349 13.66 -8.68 8.67
CA SER A 349 14.53 -9.77 9.14
C SER A 349 13.74 -10.82 9.95
N ALA A 350 14.40 -11.86 10.41
CA ALA A 350 13.80 -12.88 11.29
C ALA A 350 13.24 -12.29 12.59
N ASP A 351 13.84 -11.23 13.10
CA ASP A 351 13.52 -10.63 14.39
C ASP A 351 12.57 -9.42 14.30
N THR A 352 12.23 -8.95 13.08
CA THR A 352 11.44 -7.71 12.90
C THR A 352 10.15 -7.70 13.72
N VAL A 353 9.38 -8.80 13.75
CA VAL A 353 8.10 -8.83 14.48
C VAL A 353 8.32 -8.79 15.99
N THR A 354 9.32 -9.53 16.49
CA THR A 354 9.65 -9.55 17.91
C THR A 354 10.24 -8.23 18.39
N ASP A 355 11.09 -7.60 17.59
CA ASP A 355 11.69 -6.30 17.92
C ASP A 355 10.62 -5.19 17.98
N VAL A 356 9.66 -5.22 17.05
CA VAL A 356 8.52 -4.30 17.07
C VAL A 356 7.62 -4.55 18.28
N LEU A 357 7.34 -5.81 18.62
CA LEU A 357 6.55 -6.14 19.81
C LEU A 357 7.27 -5.72 21.11
N ASP A 358 8.57 -5.88 21.20
CA ASP A 358 9.39 -5.45 22.35
C ASP A 358 9.40 -3.90 22.51
N GLN A 359 9.23 -3.14 21.41
CA GLN A 359 9.07 -1.68 21.48
C GLN A 359 7.69 -1.25 21.97
N VAL A 360 6.66 -2.07 21.75
CA VAL A 360 5.25 -1.71 21.99
C VAL A 360 4.73 -2.28 23.30
N LEU A 361 5.07 -3.52 23.63
CA LEU A 361 4.60 -4.19 24.85
C LEU A 361 5.45 -3.75 26.07
N ARG A 362 4.78 -3.24 27.09
CA ARG A 362 5.39 -2.79 28.35
C ARG A 362 4.62 -3.34 29.55
#